data_3647abd67a4e21530f23489f26bf3c8d
#
_entry.id   3647abd67a4e21530f23489f26bf3c8d
#
_cell.length_a   1.000
_cell.length_b   1.000
_cell.length_c   1.000
_cell.angle_alpha   90.00
_cell.angle_beta   90.00
_cell.angle_gamma   90.00
#
_symmetry.space_group_name_H-M   'P 1'
#
loop_
_entity.id
_entity.type
_entity.pdbx_description
1 polymer ?
#
loop_
_entity_poly.entity_id
_entity_poly.type
_entity_poly.pdbx_seq_one_letter_code
_entity_poly.pdbx_strand_id
1 'polypeptide(L)'
;MELKRVVVTGLGAVTPVGNTPEETWEALLAGKSGAAPITHFDTTNFKTKFACEVKNLNVNDWIDRKEARKLDRYTQLAMIAAMQGVKDANIDLETEDLNNVGVVFGVGIGGIKTFEDEVSYYATHQENGPKFNPFFIPKMIADIASGQISIHFGFHGPNYTTTSACASSSNALADAFNLIRLGKA
;
A
#
# COMPACT_ATOMS: atom_id res chain seq x y z
N MET A 1 22.59 8.20 25.60
CA MET A 1 22.14 7.55 24.37
C MET A 1 22.32 8.56 23.24
N GLU A 2 23.19 8.29 22.29
CA GLU A 2 23.38 9.14 21.14
C GLU A 2 22.24 8.89 20.14
N LEU A 3 21.58 9.95 19.71
CA LEU A 3 20.47 9.87 18.76
C LEU A 3 21.03 9.80 17.33
N LYS A 4 20.60 8.80 16.55
CA LYS A 4 21.03 8.66 15.15
C LYS A 4 20.40 9.76 14.28
N ARG A 5 21.15 10.19 13.25
CA ARG A 5 20.61 11.04 12.18
C ARG A 5 19.75 10.17 11.24
N VAL A 6 18.56 10.66 10.92
CA VAL A 6 17.63 9.99 10.00
C VAL A 6 17.53 10.80 8.71
N VAL A 7 17.57 10.12 7.59
CA VAL A 7 17.46 10.72 6.25
C VAL A 7 16.55 9.88 5.38
N VAL A 8 15.96 10.48 4.36
CA VAL A 8 15.23 9.78 3.29
C VAL A 8 16.25 9.39 2.22
N THR A 9 16.30 8.11 1.88
CA THR A 9 17.25 7.56 0.89
C THR A 9 16.59 7.11 -0.40
N GLY A 10 15.28 6.89 -0.40
CA GLY A 10 14.55 6.48 -1.59
C GLY A 10 13.08 6.85 -1.52
N LEU A 11 12.47 7.02 -2.68
CA LEU A 11 11.08 7.36 -2.87
C LEU A 11 10.39 6.36 -3.78
N GLY A 12 9.15 6.03 -3.46
CA GLY A 12 8.25 5.27 -4.33
C GLY A 12 6.86 5.89 -4.28
N ALA A 13 6.21 5.97 -5.43
CA ALA A 13 4.89 6.59 -5.52
C ALA A 13 4.03 5.91 -6.59
N VAL A 14 2.77 5.68 -6.23
CA VAL A 14 1.71 5.32 -7.17
C VAL A 14 0.53 6.23 -6.85
N THR A 15 0.23 7.13 -7.76
CA THR A 15 -0.75 8.20 -7.55
C THR A 15 -1.74 8.29 -8.71
N PRO A 16 -2.84 9.04 -8.55
CA PRO A 16 -3.78 9.29 -9.65
C PRO A 16 -3.20 10.09 -10.83
N VAL A 17 -2.02 10.68 -10.67
CA VAL A 17 -1.37 11.51 -11.68
C VAL A 17 -0.05 10.94 -12.21
N GLY A 18 0.46 9.85 -11.60
CA GLY A 18 1.68 9.16 -12.05
C GLY A 18 1.87 7.84 -11.32
N ASN A 19 2.47 6.87 -11.98
CA ASN A 19 2.75 5.53 -11.45
C ASN A 19 4.18 5.38 -10.93
N THR A 20 4.98 6.46 -11.01
CA THR A 20 6.32 6.59 -10.42
C THR A 20 6.46 7.95 -9.73
N PRO A 21 7.49 8.14 -8.87
CA PRO A 21 7.79 9.46 -8.29
C PRO A 21 8.01 10.54 -9.35
N GLU A 22 8.74 10.24 -10.42
CA GLU A 22 9.07 11.15 -11.51
C GLU A 22 7.80 11.61 -12.26
N GLU A 23 6.98 10.65 -12.70
CA GLU A 23 5.70 10.95 -13.37
C GLU A 23 4.79 11.81 -12.49
N THR A 24 4.72 11.44 -11.18
CA THR A 24 3.93 12.18 -10.20
C THR A 24 4.43 13.60 -10.06
N TRP A 25 5.74 13.79 -9.94
CA TRP A 25 6.35 15.11 -9.77
C TRP A 25 6.16 16.01 -11.00
N GLU A 26 6.40 15.47 -12.19
CA GLU A 26 6.14 16.19 -13.45
C GLU A 26 4.68 16.62 -13.61
N ALA A 27 3.75 15.72 -13.26
CA ALA A 27 2.33 16.04 -13.30
C ALA A 27 1.93 17.13 -12.30
N LEU A 28 2.50 17.10 -11.10
CA LEU A 28 2.27 18.13 -10.06
C LEU A 28 2.83 19.49 -10.52
N LEU A 29 4.04 19.54 -11.07
CA LEU A 29 4.62 20.77 -11.63
C LEU A 29 3.80 21.34 -12.78
N ALA A 30 3.21 20.47 -13.60
CA ALA A 30 2.33 20.86 -14.69
C ALA A 30 0.89 21.22 -14.24
N GLY A 31 0.58 21.16 -12.95
CA GLY A 31 -0.76 21.41 -12.39
C GLY A 31 -1.83 20.43 -12.88
N LYS A 32 -1.46 19.20 -13.25
CA LYS A 32 -2.41 18.18 -13.73
C LYS A 32 -3.31 17.70 -12.58
N SER A 33 -4.62 17.63 -12.85
CA SER A 33 -5.58 17.02 -11.93
C SER A 33 -5.69 15.53 -12.15
N GLY A 34 -5.69 14.77 -11.04
CA GLY A 34 -5.99 13.33 -11.05
C GLY A 34 -7.49 13.01 -11.10
N ALA A 35 -8.37 13.99 -10.88
CA ALA A 35 -9.81 13.79 -10.83
C ALA A 35 -10.37 13.40 -12.21
N ALA A 36 -11.24 12.38 -12.21
CA ALA A 36 -11.93 11.86 -13.38
C ALA A 36 -13.25 11.19 -12.96
N PRO A 37 -14.17 10.91 -13.90
CA PRO A 37 -15.33 10.08 -13.58
C PRO A 37 -14.93 8.76 -12.94
N ILE A 38 -15.68 8.33 -11.90
CA ILE A 38 -15.45 7.06 -11.21
C ILE A 38 -15.70 5.91 -12.19
N THR A 39 -14.77 4.94 -12.20
CA THR A 39 -14.85 3.75 -13.07
C THR A 39 -15.04 2.45 -12.29
N HIS A 40 -14.83 2.45 -10.98
CA HIS A 40 -14.88 1.23 -10.15
C HIS A 40 -16.28 0.73 -9.85
N PHE A 41 -17.30 1.59 -9.95
CA PHE A 41 -18.71 1.23 -9.72
C PHE A 41 -19.67 2.19 -10.43
N ASP A 42 -20.95 1.81 -10.54
CA ASP A 42 -21.99 2.66 -11.12
C ASP A 42 -22.35 3.82 -10.18
N THR A 43 -22.13 5.03 -10.65
CA THR A 43 -22.36 6.28 -9.91
C THR A 43 -23.71 6.94 -10.21
N THR A 44 -24.62 6.28 -10.94
CA THR A 44 -25.89 6.87 -11.41
C THR A 44 -26.68 7.50 -10.28
N ASN A 45 -26.76 6.83 -9.14
CA ASN A 45 -27.55 7.26 -7.96
C ASN A 45 -26.73 8.07 -6.93
N PHE A 46 -25.44 8.36 -7.21
CA PHE A 46 -24.59 9.10 -6.29
C PHE A 46 -24.55 10.59 -6.65
N LYS A 47 -24.45 11.45 -5.63
CA LYS A 47 -24.25 12.90 -5.84
C LYS A 47 -22.86 13.21 -6.39
N THR A 48 -21.82 12.56 -5.86
CA THR A 48 -20.44 12.67 -6.33
C THR A 48 -20.17 11.60 -7.37
N LYS A 49 -19.66 11.99 -8.54
CA LYS A 49 -19.45 11.13 -9.70
C LYS A 49 -18.00 11.10 -10.17
N PHE A 50 -17.08 11.69 -9.41
CA PHE A 50 -15.67 11.75 -9.73
C PHE A 50 -14.81 11.33 -8.54
N ALA A 51 -13.64 10.79 -8.83
CA ALA A 51 -12.61 10.44 -7.85
C ALA A 51 -11.21 10.57 -8.47
N CYS A 52 -10.20 10.46 -7.63
CA CYS A 52 -8.80 10.38 -8.06
C CYS A 52 -8.35 8.92 -8.04
N GLU A 53 -8.63 8.19 -9.11
CA GLU A 53 -8.25 6.78 -9.27
C GLU A 53 -6.86 6.66 -9.90
N VAL A 54 -6.08 5.66 -9.49
CA VAL A 54 -4.82 5.28 -10.17
C VAL A 54 -5.15 4.73 -11.56
N LYS A 55 -4.49 5.29 -12.58
CA LYS A 55 -4.75 5.02 -14.00
C LYS A 55 -3.56 4.32 -14.65
N ASN A 56 -3.83 3.50 -15.67
CA ASN A 56 -2.82 2.90 -16.54
C ASN A 56 -1.74 2.08 -15.81
N LEU A 57 -2.02 1.56 -14.61
CA LEU A 57 -1.11 0.72 -13.86
C LEU A 57 -1.42 -0.75 -14.14
N ASN A 58 -0.49 -1.43 -14.81
CA ASN A 58 -0.52 -2.88 -14.93
C ASN A 58 0.26 -3.51 -13.76
N VAL A 59 -0.48 -4.08 -12.82
CA VAL A 59 0.10 -4.71 -11.62
C VAL A 59 1.02 -5.89 -11.97
N ASN A 60 0.75 -6.60 -13.08
CA ASN A 60 1.53 -7.77 -13.45
C ASN A 60 2.94 -7.44 -13.97
N ASP A 61 3.25 -6.17 -14.22
CA ASP A 61 4.62 -5.73 -14.54
C ASP A 61 5.50 -5.69 -13.29
N TRP A 62 4.88 -5.75 -12.09
CA TRP A 62 5.54 -5.63 -10.78
C TRP A 62 5.39 -6.88 -9.92
N ILE A 63 4.21 -7.50 -9.92
CA ILE A 63 3.84 -8.60 -9.04
C ILE A 63 3.35 -9.76 -9.90
N ASP A 64 3.84 -10.98 -9.64
CA ASP A 64 3.34 -12.18 -10.33
C ASP A 64 1.82 -12.25 -10.26
N ARG A 65 1.20 -12.66 -11.36
CA ARG A 65 -0.26 -12.72 -11.50
C ARG A 65 -0.95 -13.57 -10.42
N LYS A 66 -0.32 -14.67 -9.99
CA LYS A 66 -0.89 -15.55 -8.96
C LYS A 66 -0.82 -14.88 -7.59
N GLU A 67 0.28 -14.20 -7.29
CA GLU A 67 0.46 -13.46 -6.05
C GLU A 67 -0.46 -12.23 -6.01
N ALA A 68 -0.54 -11.46 -7.08
CA ALA A 68 -1.42 -10.29 -7.18
C ALA A 68 -2.89 -10.61 -6.88
N ARG A 69 -3.38 -11.81 -7.25
CA ARG A 69 -4.75 -12.26 -6.96
C ARG A 69 -5.02 -12.52 -5.47
N LYS A 70 -3.98 -12.76 -4.69
CA LYS A 70 -4.07 -12.96 -3.23
C LYS A 70 -4.10 -11.64 -2.45
N LEU A 71 -3.87 -10.52 -3.13
CA LEU A 71 -3.76 -9.18 -2.54
C LEU A 71 -4.99 -8.34 -2.90
N ASP A 72 -5.43 -7.51 -1.95
CA ASP A 72 -6.36 -6.41 -2.24
C ASP A 72 -5.63 -5.30 -3.02
N ARG A 73 -6.38 -4.45 -3.71
CA ARG A 73 -5.83 -3.36 -4.51
C ARG A 73 -4.90 -2.44 -3.71
N TYR A 74 -5.27 -2.10 -2.46
CA TYR A 74 -4.44 -1.23 -1.63
C TYR A 74 -3.07 -1.85 -1.35
N THR A 75 -3.02 -3.16 -1.09
CA THR A 75 -1.76 -3.89 -0.87
C THR A 75 -0.94 -3.96 -2.15
N GLN A 76 -1.57 -4.15 -3.33
CA GLN A 76 -0.86 -4.10 -4.61
C GLN A 76 -0.18 -2.75 -4.82
N LEU A 77 -0.89 -1.65 -4.56
CA LEU A 77 -0.33 -0.29 -4.68
C LEU A 77 0.81 -0.06 -3.68
N ALA A 78 0.65 -0.51 -2.44
CA ALA A 78 1.68 -0.43 -1.40
C ALA A 78 2.96 -1.19 -1.80
N MET A 79 2.81 -2.43 -2.30
CA MET A 79 3.92 -3.25 -2.77
C MET A 79 4.69 -2.57 -3.90
N ILE A 80 3.99 -2.03 -4.90
CA ILE A 80 4.62 -1.37 -6.05
C ILE A 80 5.40 -0.12 -5.60
N ALA A 81 4.79 0.71 -4.73
CA ALA A 81 5.48 1.87 -4.18
C ALA A 81 6.71 1.46 -3.33
N ALA A 82 6.60 0.39 -2.53
CA ALA A 82 7.73 -0.12 -1.76
C ALA A 82 8.86 -0.64 -2.67
N MET A 83 8.54 -1.36 -3.75
CA MET A 83 9.54 -1.84 -4.73
C MET A 83 10.29 -0.67 -5.37
N GLN A 84 9.59 0.41 -5.72
CA GLN A 84 10.22 1.62 -6.24
C GLN A 84 11.13 2.26 -5.19
N GLY A 85 10.66 2.43 -3.95
CA GLY A 85 11.42 3.06 -2.88
C GLY A 85 12.68 2.27 -2.50
N VAL A 86 12.61 0.94 -2.39
CA VAL A 86 13.77 0.08 -2.11
C VAL A 86 14.79 0.15 -3.26
N LYS A 87 14.33 0.15 -4.50
CA LYS A 87 15.18 0.30 -5.68
C LYS A 87 15.86 1.67 -5.71
N ASP A 88 15.13 2.74 -5.48
CA ASP A 88 15.65 4.12 -5.48
C ASP A 88 16.64 4.34 -4.33
N ALA A 89 16.39 3.76 -3.16
CA ALA A 89 17.32 3.77 -2.02
C ALA A 89 18.60 2.96 -2.27
N ASN A 90 18.64 2.17 -3.34
CA ASN A 90 19.77 1.29 -3.68
C ASN A 90 20.17 0.38 -2.51
N ILE A 91 19.17 -0.19 -1.82
CA ILE A 91 19.42 -1.13 -0.72
C ILE A 91 19.90 -2.45 -1.30
N ASP A 92 21.10 -2.86 -0.88
CA ASP A 92 21.66 -4.17 -1.24
C ASP A 92 21.16 -5.24 -0.25
N LEU A 93 20.18 -6.01 -0.68
CA LEU A 93 19.54 -7.05 0.14
C LEU A 93 20.47 -8.20 0.52
N GLU A 94 21.64 -8.35 -0.15
CA GLU A 94 22.60 -9.41 0.14
C GLU A 94 23.59 -9.00 1.25
N THR A 95 23.85 -7.72 1.40
CA THR A 95 24.86 -7.20 2.35
C THR A 95 24.28 -6.51 3.57
N GLU A 96 23.05 -6.02 3.48
CA GLU A 96 22.39 -5.35 4.61
C GLU A 96 21.90 -6.35 5.68
N ASP A 97 21.95 -5.94 6.94
CA ASP A 97 21.33 -6.71 8.03
C ASP A 97 19.81 -6.53 8.02
N LEU A 98 19.13 -7.43 7.33
CA LEU A 98 17.67 -7.39 7.17
C LEU A 98 16.89 -7.52 8.49
N ASN A 99 17.53 -7.94 9.60
CA ASN A 99 16.92 -7.94 10.92
C ASN A 99 16.72 -6.52 11.47
N ASN A 100 17.45 -5.55 10.95
CA ASN A 100 17.33 -4.13 11.31
C ASN A 100 16.48 -3.32 10.33
N VAL A 101 16.03 -3.93 9.22
CA VAL A 101 15.16 -3.25 8.26
C VAL A 101 13.71 -3.53 8.60
N GLY A 102 12.99 -2.49 9.01
CA GLY A 102 11.58 -2.55 9.38
C GLY A 102 10.65 -2.01 8.32
N VAL A 103 9.36 -2.29 8.48
CA VAL A 103 8.27 -1.74 7.64
C VAL A 103 7.20 -1.13 8.53
N VAL A 104 7.07 0.18 8.49
CA VAL A 104 5.99 0.91 9.16
C VAL A 104 5.12 1.55 8.09
N PHE A 105 3.87 1.13 7.99
CA PHE A 105 2.97 1.53 6.90
C PHE A 105 1.72 2.23 7.43
N GLY A 106 1.31 3.33 6.81
CA GLY A 106 0.08 4.05 7.18
C GLY A 106 -1.09 3.60 6.32
N VAL A 107 -2.14 3.05 6.94
CA VAL A 107 -3.35 2.57 6.23
C VAL A 107 -4.59 3.18 6.86
N GLY A 108 -5.49 3.72 6.04
CA GLY A 108 -6.74 4.29 6.53
C GLY A 108 -7.77 3.24 6.96
N ILE A 109 -7.97 2.20 6.13
CA ILE A 109 -9.02 1.18 6.35
C ILE A 109 -8.50 -0.23 6.06
N GLY A 110 -7.73 -0.41 4.98
CA GLY A 110 -7.34 -1.73 4.46
C GLY A 110 -8.21 -2.16 3.28
N GLY A 111 -8.44 -3.46 3.11
CA GLY A 111 -9.13 -4.05 1.96
C GLY A 111 -10.65 -3.94 2.00
N ILE A 112 -11.19 -2.74 2.09
CA ILE A 112 -12.64 -2.50 2.19
C ILE A 112 -13.41 -3.04 0.97
N LYS A 113 -12.81 -3.00 -0.24
CA LYS A 113 -13.42 -3.56 -1.44
C LYS A 113 -13.54 -5.07 -1.35
N THR A 114 -12.51 -5.76 -0.88
CA THR A 114 -12.57 -7.20 -0.61
C THR A 114 -13.66 -7.53 0.41
N PHE A 115 -13.78 -6.72 1.48
CA PHE A 115 -14.84 -6.90 2.48
C PHE A 115 -16.24 -6.77 1.85
N GLU A 116 -16.47 -5.70 1.10
CA GLU A 116 -17.74 -5.45 0.41
C GLU A 116 -18.12 -6.61 -0.52
N ASP A 117 -17.19 -7.08 -1.35
CA ASP A 117 -17.41 -8.14 -2.32
C ASP A 117 -17.78 -9.47 -1.64
N GLU A 118 -17.03 -9.88 -0.63
CA GLU A 118 -17.24 -11.13 0.10
C GLU A 118 -18.56 -11.12 0.89
N VAL A 119 -18.86 -10.03 1.58
CA VAL A 119 -20.10 -9.90 2.36
C VAL A 119 -21.32 -9.80 1.44
N SER A 120 -21.22 -9.04 0.34
CA SER A 120 -22.31 -8.93 -0.64
C SER A 120 -22.58 -10.27 -1.34
N TYR A 121 -21.52 -11.00 -1.69
CA TYR A 121 -21.66 -12.34 -2.26
C TYR A 121 -22.37 -13.28 -1.29
N TYR A 122 -21.94 -13.34 -0.04
CA TYR A 122 -22.59 -14.16 0.98
C TYR A 122 -24.06 -13.78 1.20
N ALA A 123 -24.35 -12.49 1.28
CA ALA A 123 -25.71 -11.99 1.52
C ALA A 123 -26.69 -12.35 0.39
N THR A 124 -26.20 -12.45 -0.86
CA THR A 124 -27.01 -12.74 -2.05
C THR A 124 -27.04 -14.22 -2.48
N HIS A 125 -26.19 -15.09 -1.87
CA HIS A 125 -26.05 -16.50 -2.21
C HIS A 125 -26.13 -17.41 -0.97
N GLN A 126 -27.01 -17.11 -0.03
CA GLN A 126 -27.14 -17.87 1.23
C GLN A 126 -27.53 -19.32 1.02
N GLU A 127 -28.22 -19.64 -0.08
CA GLU A 127 -28.58 -21.01 -0.48
C GLU A 127 -27.37 -21.92 -0.69
N ASN A 128 -26.21 -21.37 -0.99
CA ASN A 128 -24.95 -22.09 -1.18
C ASN A 128 -24.19 -22.36 0.12
N GLY A 129 -24.76 -21.95 1.27
CA GLY A 129 -24.10 -21.96 2.57
C GLY A 129 -22.97 -20.91 2.71
N PRO A 130 -22.33 -20.82 3.88
CA PRO A 130 -21.26 -19.86 4.11
C PRO A 130 -20.01 -20.26 3.32
N LYS A 131 -19.70 -19.50 2.28
CA LYS A 131 -18.55 -19.72 1.42
C LYS A 131 -17.81 -18.40 1.21
N PHE A 132 -16.65 -18.28 1.85
CA PHE A 132 -15.75 -17.13 1.74
C PHE A 132 -14.45 -17.53 1.06
N ASN A 133 -13.82 -16.54 0.40
CA ASN A 133 -12.49 -16.74 -0.15
C ASN A 133 -11.50 -17.06 0.99
N PRO A 134 -10.65 -18.10 0.89
CA PRO A 134 -9.63 -18.39 1.91
C PRO A 134 -8.69 -17.22 2.20
N PHE A 135 -8.50 -16.32 1.24
CA PHE A 135 -7.70 -15.11 1.38
C PHE A 135 -8.52 -13.89 1.85
N PHE A 136 -9.78 -14.06 2.25
CA PHE A 136 -10.63 -12.94 2.67
C PHE A 136 -9.99 -12.11 3.77
N ILE A 137 -9.66 -12.74 4.90
CA ILE A 137 -9.03 -12.04 6.02
C ILE A 137 -7.64 -11.49 5.64
N PRO A 138 -6.71 -12.29 5.06
CA PRO A 138 -5.41 -11.77 4.63
C PRO A 138 -5.47 -10.61 3.63
N LYS A 139 -6.53 -10.49 2.85
CA LYS A 139 -6.71 -9.35 1.91
C LYS A 139 -7.29 -8.12 2.59
N MET A 140 -8.13 -8.32 3.61
CA MET A 140 -8.93 -7.27 4.23
C MET A 140 -8.19 -6.49 5.30
N ILE A 141 -7.39 -7.18 6.16
CA ILE A 141 -6.78 -6.57 7.34
C ILE A 141 -5.77 -5.47 6.96
N ALA A 142 -5.75 -4.40 7.76
CA ALA A 142 -4.99 -3.20 7.45
C ALA A 142 -3.46 -3.39 7.49
N ASP A 143 -2.96 -4.33 8.28
CA ASP A 143 -1.52 -4.58 8.49
C ASP A 143 -0.90 -5.51 7.43
N ILE A 144 -1.70 -6.12 6.58
CA ILE A 144 -1.16 -7.07 5.59
C ILE A 144 -0.20 -6.41 4.59
N ALA A 145 -0.37 -5.11 4.28
CA ALA A 145 0.53 -4.42 3.37
C ALA A 145 1.96 -4.38 3.93
N SER A 146 2.15 -4.03 5.20
CA SER A 146 3.47 -4.06 5.84
C SER A 146 4.03 -5.48 5.90
N GLY A 147 3.20 -6.47 6.20
CA GLY A 147 3.57 -7.89 6.21
C GLY A 147 4.02 -8.38 4.83
N GLN A 148 3.28 -8.07 3.76
CA GLN A 148 3.63 -8.49 2.40
C GLN A 148 4.92 -7.83 1.89
N ILE A 149 5.16 -6.57 2.23
CA ILE A 149 6.43 -5.88 1.93
C ILE A 149 7.59 -6.60 2.63
N SER A 150 7.47 -6.90 3.94
CA SER A 150 8.49 -7.65 4.69
C SER A 150 8.75 -9.03 4.09
N ILE A 151 7.72 -9.78 3.76
CA ILE A 151 7.85 -11.11 3.16
C ILE A 151 8.58 -11.02 1.81
N HIS A 152 8.22 -10.04 0.98
CA HIS A 152 8.80 -9.88 -0.35
C HIS A 152 10.30 -9.59 -0.34
N PHE A 153 10.75 -8.74 0.60
CA PHE A 153 12.15 -8.32 0.69
C PHE A 153 12.97 -9.08 1.74
N GLY A 154 12.34 -9.93 2.55
CA GLY A 154 13.01 -10.61 3.66
C GLY A 154 13.34 -9.68 4.82
N PHE A 155 12.58 -8.61 5.05
CA PHE A 155 12.79 -7.68 6.16
C PHE A 155 12.25 -8.27 7.46
N HIS A 156 13.06 -8.28 8.52
CA HIS A 156 12.76 -8.88 9.82
C HIS A 156 12.77 -7.89 10.99
N GLY A 157 12.97 -6.61 10.72
CA GLY A 157 12.89 -5.54 11.72
C GLY A 157 11.44 -5.25 12.15
N PRO A 158 11.20 -4.15 12.88
CA PRO A 158 9.86 -3.77 13.33
C PRO A 158 8.87 -3.71 12.17
N ASN A 159 7.73 -4.42 12.31
CA ASN A 159 6.70 -4.50 11.27
C ASN A 159 5.34 -4.24 11.87
N TYR A 160 4.71 -3.14 11.48
CA TYR A 160 3.34 -2.82 11.90
C TYR A 160 2.72 -1.71 11.05
N THR A 161 1.43 -1.52 11.26
CA THR A 161 0.64 -0.50 10.56
C THR A 161 0.07 0.50 11.55
N THR A 162 0.11 1.78 11.19
CA THR A 162 -0.60 2.86 11.91
C THR A 162 -1.90 3.17 11.20
N THR A 163 -2.98 3.33 11.98
CA THR A 163 -4.30 3.70 11.46
C THR A 163 -4.84 4.89 12.21
N SER A 164 -4.91 6.03 11.54
CA SER A 164 -5.43 7.30 12.05
C SER A 164 -6.05 8.15 10.94
N ALA A 165 -6.87 7.50 10.10
CA ALA A 165 -7.53 8.11 8.94
C ALA A 165 -6.52 8.86 8.03
N CYS A 166 -6.76 10.14 7.72
CA CYS A 166 -5.90 10.94 6.83
C CYS A 166 -4.48 11.16 7.38
N ALA A 167 -4.25 10.99 8.69
CA ALA A 167 -2.97 11.15 9.35
C ALA A 167 -2.13 9.85 9.42
N SER A 168 -2.67 8.71 8.94
CA SER A 168 -2.00 7.41 9.08
C SER A 168 -0.56 7.42 8.56
N SER A 169 -0.33 7.95 7.36
CA SER A 169 1.02 7.99 6.76
C SER A 169 1.96 8.92 7.52
N SER A 170 1.47 10.05 8.03
CA SER A 170 2.29 10.97 8.85
C SER A 170 2.72 10.32 10.16
N ASN A 171 1.83 9.53 10.79
CA ASN A 171 2.17 8.78 11.99
C ASN A 171 3.17 7.66 11.69
N ALA A 172 2.99 6.93 10.56
CA ALA A 172 3.95 5.93 10.12
C ALA A 172 5.37 6.52 9.94
N LEU A 173 5.46 7.69 9.29
CA LEU A 173 6.74 8.39 9.12
C LEU A 173 7.35 8.83 10.46
N ALA A 174 6.53 9.34 11.39
CA ALA A 174 6.99 9.73 12.73
C ALA A 174 7.51 8.53 13.52
N ASP A 175 6.83 7.39 13.44
CA ASP A 175 7.24 6.16 14.10
C ASP A 175 8.53 5.59 13.48
N ALA A 176 8.61 5.51 12.15
CA ALA A 176 9.82 5.06 11.46
C ALA A 176 11.03 5.96 11.80
N PHE A 177 10.83 7.29 11.79
CA PHE A 177 11.84 8.24 12.25
C PHE A 177 12.33 7.93 13.66
N ASN A 178 11.42 7.69 14.61
CA ASN A 178 11.77 7.39 15.99
C ASN A 178 12.47 6.04 16.14
N LEU A 179 12.06 5.01 15.40
CA LEU A 179 12.72 3.70 15.44
C LEU A 179 14.20 3.82 15.03
N ILE A 180 14.49 4.49 13.91
CA ILE A 180 15.87 4.69 13.43
C ILE A 180 16.64 5.59 14.42
N ARG A 181 16.04 6.70 14.84
CA ARG A 181 16.68 7.66 15.74
C ARG A 181 17.11 7.02 17.07
N LEU A 182 16.33 6.06 17.56
CA LEU A 182 16.57 5.34 18.81
C LEU A 182 17.41 4.06 18.62
N GLY A 183 17.84 3.76 17.40
CA GLY A 183 18.61 2.55 17.09
C GLY A 183 17.83 1.25 17.27
N LYS A 184 16.52 1.26 16.98
CA LYS A 184 15.64 0.10 17.02
C LYS A 184 15.39 -0.49 15.62
N ALA A 185 15.88 0.20 14.62
CA ALA A 185 15.92 -0.19 13.22
C ALA A 185 17.13 0.48 12.55
#